data_11be19631e6371c9cc5cec6501243cde
#
_entry.id   11be19631e6371c9cc5cec6501243cde
#
_cell.length_a   1.000
_cell.length_b   1.000
_cell.length_c   1.000
_cell.angle_alpha   90.00
_cell.angle_beta   90.00
_cell.angle_gamma   90.00
#
_symmetry.space_group_name_H-M   'P 1'
#
loop_
_entity.id
_entity.type
_entity.pdbx_description
1 polymer ?
#
loop_
_entity_poly.entity_id
_entity_poly.type
_entity_poly.pdbx_seq_one_letter_code
_entity_poly.pdbx_strand_id
1 'polypeptide(L)'
;MFRGDFKGLVQKLDYIKGLGFSAIWITPVVLNRSDYDYHGYHGYDFYKVDPRLESAGASYQDLINAAHAKGMKIYQDVIHNHSSRWGAKGLFTPKTYGVRDAQWSWYYDERNDGFEYDGLTVEPKSGKSYYNGDLWSTAEPTGNTCVGWGTPTGHTSPEGYRIYNCQWPSPTSGMFPKALYHNCWIGNWEGEDSRSCWIHDDLADFNTENAQVQNYLIGAYNKYIDMGVDGFRLDTAVHIPRTTWNRRFLPAIQERVTQRFGAEAAANFFVFGEVAAFVNDKWNRGSVNHSAQFFTWKERKEYSADDEKAALEMYDYEQQQGTAAQPVSDNAFLRGNAYHTPDRSRFSGMNVIDMRMHMNFGDANNAFHNGKDSDDSYHDATYNVVYVDSHDYGPNKSSERYTGGTDAWAENMSLMWTFRGIPTLYYGSEIEFQKGKKIDCGPTCPLASTGRAYFGDHLAGEVTASDFGKVSSASGKVADTLAAPLARHLQRLNEIRRAVPALQMGQYSTEGISGSMAYKRRYTDAASGTDSFALVTVSGGATYTGIPNGTYTDAVTGDTKVVSGGTLTVPAPGKGNLRVYVLDLGGKNAAPGKIGTAGPYLK
;
A
#
# COMPACT_ATOMS: atom_id res chain seq x y z
N MET A 1 -12.39 -1.54 -20.15
CA MET A 1 -13.31 -0.45 -19.80
C MET A 1 -13.35 -0.33 -18.29
N PHE A 2 -13.05 0.84 -17.78
CA PHE A 2 -13.07 1.11 -16.35
C PHE A 2 -14.49 1.01 -15.83
N ARG A 3 -14.67 0.26 -14.76
CA ARG A 3 -15.91 0.16 -14.02
C ARG A 3 -15.63 0.55 -12.59
N GLY A 4 -16.07 1.67 -12.15
CA GLY A 4 -15.86 2.19 -10.82
C GLY A 4 -15.23 3.57 -10.87
N ASP A 5 -15.82 4.46 -10.12
CA ASP A 5 -15.45 5.85 -9.98
C ASP A 5 -15.61 6.29 -8.52
N PHE A 6 -15.29 7.54 -8.24
CA PHE A 6 -15.47 8.09 -6.89
C PHE A 6 -16.92 8.06 -6.43
N LYS A 7 -17.89 8.21 -7.35
CA LYS A 7 -19.32 8.13 -7.01
C LYS A 7 -19.70 6.75 -6.49
N GLY A 8 -19.23 5.69 -7.16
CA GLY A 8 -19.45 4.32 -6.72
C GLY A 8 -18.83 4.06 -5.36
N LEU A 9 -17.61 4.57 -5.11
CA LEU A 9 -16.94 4.43 -3.83
C LEU A 9 -17.68 5.19 -2.71
N VAL A 10 -18.12 6.42 -2.96
CA VAL A 10 -18.95 7.19 -2.00
C VAL A 10 -20.22 6.43 -1.62
N GLN A 11 -20.89 5.80 -2.58
CA GLN A 11 -22.09 5.00 -2.33
C GLN A 11 -21.83 3.76 -1.47
N LYS A 12 -20.59 3.26 -1.43
CA LYS A 12 -20.19 2.03 -0.71
C LYS A 12 -19.32 2.27 0.51
N LEU A 13 -19.17 3.51 0.96
CA LEU A 13 -18.43 3.83 2.21
C LEU A 13 -19.04 3.11 3.41
N ASP A 14 -20.37 2.98 3.48
CA ASP A 14 -21.05 2.26 4.56
C ASP A 14 -20.77 0.75 4.53
N TYR A 15 -20.54 0.17 3.36
CA TYR A 15 -20.07 -1.21 3.25
C TYR A 15 -18.70 -1.38 3.91
N ILE A 16 -17.75 -0.51 3.57
CA ILE A 16 -16.38 -0.54 4.10
C ILE A 16 -16.39 -0.29 5.62
N LYS A 17 -17.15 0.72 6.06
CA LYS A 17 -17.35 1.02 7.49
C LYS A 17 -18.02 -0.13 8.21
N GLY A 18 -19.02 -0.75 7.60
CA GLY A 18 -19.74 -1.90 8.14
C GLY A 18 -18.87 -3.16 8.30
N LEU A 19 -17.86 -3.34 7.45
CA LEU A 19 -16.81 -4.35 7.65
C LEU A 19 -15.85 -3.98 8.80
N GLY A 20 -15.83 -2.72 9.24
CA GLY A 20 -15.01 -2.22 10.35
C GLY A 20 -13.73 -1.51 9.93
N PHE A 21 -13.52 -1.24 8.65
CA PHE A 21 -12.37 -0.50 8.17
C PHE A 21 -12.54 1.01 8.34
N SER A 22 -11.50 1.66 8.82
CA SER A 22 -11.47 3.10 9.08
C SER A 22 -10.65 3.90 8.07
N ALA A 23 -10.03 3.24 7.10
CA ALA A 23 -9.23 3.89 6.08
C ALA A 23 -9.34 3.15 4.75
N ILE A 24 -9.15 3.90 3.67
CA ILE A 24 -9.12 3.40 2.30
C ILE A 24 -7.78 3.81 1.68
N TRP A 25 -7.03 2.82 1.22
CA TRP A 25 -5.90 3.04 0.33
C TRP A 25 -6.44 2.97 -1.09
N ILE A 26 -6.39 4.11 -1.80
CA ILE A 26 -6.89 4.27 -3.15
C ILE A 26 -5.73 4.27 -4.15
N THR A 27 -5.94 3.71 -5.34
CA THR A 27 -4.97 3.76 -6.45
C THR A 27 -4.56 5.20 -6.78
N PRO A 28 -3.45 5.42 -7.54
CA PRO A 28 -3.07 6.76 -7.97
C PRO A 28 -4.21 7.44 -8.73
N VAL A 29 -4.51 8.67 -8.34
CA VAL A 29 -5.63 9.45 -8.88
C VAL A 29 -5.21 10.47 -9.93
N VAL A 30 -3.90 10.60 -10.19
CA VAL A 30 -3.37 11.53 -11.18
C VAL A 30 -3.77 11.14 -12.60
N LEU A 31 -3.88 12.12 -13.49
CA LEU A 31 -4.21 11.85 -14.89
C LEU A 31 -3.14 10.95 -15.52
N ASN A 32 -3.58 9.81 -16.00
CA ASN A 32 -2.75 8.81 -16.66
C ASN A 32 -2.79 8.93 -18.18
N ARG A 33 -1.71 8.46 -18.81
CA ARG A 33 -1.64 8.31 -20.25
C ARG A 33 -0.74 7.13 -20.61
N SER A 34 -1.33 6.09 -21.13
CA SER A 34 -0.64 4.97 -21.78
C SER A 34 -1.65 4.15 -22.56
N ASP A 35 -1.19 3.12 -23.21
CA ASP A 35 -2.01 2.11 -23.86
C ASP A 35 -2.63 1.10 -22.86
N TYR A 36 -2.24 1.16 -21.59
CA TYR A 36 -2.72 0.27 -20.52
C TYR A 36 -2.72 0.95 -19.15
N ASP A 37 -3.49 2.02 -19.01
CA ASP A 37 -3.38 2.95 -17.88
C ASP A 37 -4.50 2.85 -16.82
N TYR A 38 -5.29 1.77 -16.86
CA TYR A 38 -6.45 1.60 -15.95
C TYR A 38 -6.07 1.55 -14.46
N HIS A 39 -4.83 1.22 -14.15
CA HIS A 39 -4.35 1.03 -12.77
C HIS A 39 -3.84 2.31 -12.10
N GLY A 40 -3.62 3.37 -12.86
CA GLY A 40 -3.21 4.66 -12.30
C GLY A 40 -1.70 4.92 -12.22
N TYR A 41 -0.83 3.95 -12.58
CA TYR A 41 0.63 4.09 -12.41
C TYR A 41 1.35 4.71 -13.60
N HIS A 42 0.67 5.05 -14.67
CA HIS A 42 1.25 5.75 -15.82
C HIS A 42 0.96 7.27 -15.76
N GLY A 43 1.40 7.92 -14.68
CA GLY A 43 1.14 9.34 -14.44
C GLY A 43 1.65 10.23 -15.57
N TYR A 44 0.77 11.08 -16.09
CA TYR A 44 1.06 12.04 -17.15
C TYR A 44 0.92 13.48 -16.66
N ASP A 45 -0.22 13.86 -16.10
CA ASP A 45 -0.43 15.15 -15.46
C ASP A 45 -0.61 14.97 -13.95
N PHE A 46 0.43 15.18 -13.20
CA PHE A 46 0.45 14.97 -11.76
C PHE A 46 -0.37 16.03 -10.99
N TYR A 47 -0.63 17.17 -11.63
CA TYR A 47 -1.44 18.25 -11.05
C TYR A 47 -2.95 18.08 -11.30
N LYS A 48 -3.36 17.08 -12.06
CA LYS A 48 -4.75 16.86 -12.42
C LYS A 48 -5.23 15.50 -11.93
N VAL A 49 -6.40 15.50 -11.29
CA VAL A 49 -7.14 14.25 -11.04
C VAL A 49 -7.61 13.69 -12.38
N ASP A 50 -7.49 12.38 -12.55
CA ASP A 50 -7.96 11.73 -13.77
C ASP A 50 -9.47 11.84 -13.88
N PRO A 51 -9.98 12.54 -14.89
CA PRO A 51 -11.42 12.80 -15.01
C PRO A 51 -12.25 11.53 -15.24
N ARG A 52 -11.60 10.41 -15.58
CA ARG A 52 -12.28 9.10 -15.68
C ARG A 52 -12.70 8.54 -14.32
N LEU A 53 -12.12 9.02 -13.24
CA LEU A 53 -12.47 8.67 -11.86
C LEU A 53 -13.55 9.58 -11.28
N GLU A 54 -13.80 10.73 -11.91
CA GLU A 54 -14.77 11.71 -11.48
C GLU A 54 -16.09 11.57 -12.27
N SER A 55 -17.19 11.94 -11.66
CA SER A 55 -18.49 12.02 -12.29
C SER A 55 -19.32 13.15 -11.67
N ALA A 56 -20.43 13.52 -12.29
CA ALA A 56 -21.28 14.60 -11.81
C ALA A 56 -21.68 14.40 -10.34
N GLY A 57 -21.29 15.34 -9.48
CA GLY A 57 -21.54 15.32 -8.04
C GLY A 57 -20.63 14.40 -7.24
N ALA A 58 -19.54 13.91 -7.82
CA ALA A 58 -18.55 13.08 -7.14
C ALA A 58 -17.14 13.32 -7.67
N SER A 59 -16.56 14.45 -7.31
CA SER A 59 -15.14 14.74 -7.47
C SER A 59 -14.29 13.99 -6.43
N TYR A 60 -12.97 14.03 -6.60
CA TYR A 60 -12.07 13.49 -5.59
C TYR A 60 -12.23 14.19 -4.22
N GLN A 61 -12.44 15.52 -4.24
CA GLN A 61 -12.74 16.28 -3.02
C GLN A 61 -14.04 15.80 -2.35
N ASP A 62 -15.07 15.47 -3.12
CA ASP A 62 -16.33 14.95 -2.59
C ASP A 62 -16.12 13.58 -1.91
N LEU A 63 -15.28 12.71 -2.48
CA LEU A 63 -14.92 11.43 -1.86
C LEU A 63 -14.20 11.65 -0.51
N ILE A 64 -13.19 12.52 -0.47
CA ILE A 64 -12.46 12.83 0.77
C ILE A 64 -13.43 13.35 1.83
N ASN A 65 -14.27 14.32 1.49
CA ASN A 65 -15.24 14.89 2.39
C ASN A 65 -16.25 13.85 2.90
N ALA A 66 -16.74 12.99 2.01
CA ALA A 66 -17.70 11.94 2.36
C ALA A 66 -17.07 10.88 3.31
N ALA A 67 -15.82 10.51 3.06
CA ALA A 67 -15.07 9.60 3.94
C ALA A 67 -14.88 10.22 5.33
N HIS A 68 -14.43 11.47 5.39
CA HIS A 68 -14.24 12.19 6.66
C HIS A 68 -15.54 12.35 7.44
N ALA A 69 -16.66 12.64 6.78
CA ALA A 69 -17.99 12.71 7.41
C ALA A 69 -18.40 11.39 8.08
N LYS A 70 -17.83 10.26 7.64
CA LYS A 70 -18.05 8.94 8.23
C LYS A 70 -16.96 8.52 9.21
N GLY A 71 -16.00 9.39 9.52
CA GLY A 71 -14.84 9.12 10.38
C GLY A 71 -13.79 8.20 9.71
N MET A 72 -13.80 8.12 8.38
CA MET A 72 -12.88 7.31 7.59
C MET A 72 -11.77 8.19 7.01
N LYS A 73 -10.62 7.58 6.73
CA LYS A 73 -9.44 8.23 6.15
C LYS A 73 -9.20 7.78 4.72
N ILE A 74 -8.59 8.66 3.93
CA ILE A 74 -8.13 8.37 2.57
C ILE A 74 -6.61 8.42 2.52
N TYR A 75 -5.99 7.30 2.16
CA TYR A 75 -4.57 7.21 1.84
C TYR A 75 -4.42 7.10 0.33
N GLN A 76 -3.79 8.11 -0.26
CA GLN A 76 -3.59 8.16 -1.70
C GLN A 76 -2.31 7.43 -2.08
N ASP A 77 -2.39 6.58 -3.10
CA ASP A 77 -1.21 6.06 -3.78
C ASP A 77 -0.56 7.17 -4.61
N VAL A 78 0.74 7.35 -4.49
CA VAL A 78 1.49 8.42 -5.15
C VAL A 78 2.78 7.90 -5.78
N ILE A 79 3.11 8.44 -6.94
CA ILE A 79 4.23 8.01 -7.77
C ILE A 79 5.29 9.10 -7.78
N HIS A 80 6.46 8.83 -7.20
CA HIS A 80 7.60 9.75 -7.26
C HIS A 80 8.72 9.24 -8.17
N ASN A 81 8.72 7.95 -8.50
CA ASN A 81 9.81 7.33 -9.23
C ASN A 81 9.76 7.59 -10.74
N HIS A 82 8.58 7.60 -11.32
CA HIS A 82 8.43 7.62 -12.78
C HIS A 82 7.19 8.37 -13.25
N SER A 83 7.18 8.70 -14.52
CA SER A 83 6.00 9.09 -15.27
C SER A 83 5.60 8.03 -16.28
N SER A 84 4.52 8.26 -17.01
CA SER A 84 4.26 7.50 -18.23
C SER A 84 5.42 7.64 -19.21
N ARG A 85 5.52 6.73 -20.19
CA ARG A 85 6.52 6.82 -21.29
C ARG A 85 6.40 8.10 -22.11
N TRP A 86 5.32 8.84 -21.98
CA TRP A 86 5.07 10.11 -22.66
C TRP A 86 5.61 11.33 -21.90
N GLY A 87 6.29 11.11 -20.79
CA GLY A 87 6.77 12.15 -19.90
C GLY A 87 5.67 12.72 -19.00
N ALA A 88 6.07 13.60 -18.10
CA ALA A 88 5.16 14.30 -17.21
C ALA A 88 4.83 15.68 -17.78
N LYS A 89 3.53 15.94 -17.97
CA LYS A 89 3.05 17.24 -18.46
C LYS A 89 3.43 18.35 -17.47
N GLY A 90 3.98 19.43 -18.02
CA GLY A 90 4.45 20.57 -17.22
C GLY A 90 5.90 20.44 -16.73
N LEU A 91 6.41 19.23 -16.57
CA LEU A 91 7.84 19.00 -16.36
C LEU A 91 8.53 18.73 -17.69
N PHE A 92 8.07 17.72 -18.38
CA PHE A 92 8.57 17.33 -19.69
C PHE A 92 7.46 16.65 -20.47
N THR A 93 7.15 17.21 -21.62
CA THR A 93 6.67 16.46 -22.78
C THR A 93 7.59 16.84 -23.93
N PRO A 94 7.84 16.01 -24.92
CA PRO A 94 8.72 16.34 -26.03
C PRO A 94 8.40 17.67 -26.73
N LYS A 95 7.11 18.02 -26.78
CA LYS A 95 6.69 19.33 -27.29
C LYS A 95 7.22 20.51 -26.47
N THR A 96 7.30 20.35 -25.15
CA THR A 96 7.78 21.39 -24.22
C THR A 96 9.28 21.64 -24.39
N TYR A 97 10.05 20.63 -24.73
CA TYR A 97 11.50 20.73 -24.94
C TYR A 97 11.92 20.95 -26.40
N GLY A 98 10.95 21.21 -27.28
CA GLY A 98 11.25 21.50 -28.68
C GLY A 98 11.78 20.31 -29.48
N VAL A 99 11.55 19.09 -29.02
CA VAL A 99 11.78 17.89 -29.81
C VAL A 99 10.75 17.91 -30.95
N ARG A 100 11.11 18.61 -32.00
CA ARG A 100 10.29 18.83 -33.21
C ARG A 100 10.71 17.94 -34.34
N ASP A 101 11.36 16.84 -34.05
CA ASP A 101 11.66 15.91 -35.09
C ASP A 101 10.33 15.44 -35.69
N ALA A 102 10.18 15.58 -36.99
CA ALA A 102 8.98 15.17 -37.72
C ALA A 102 8.62 13.70 -37.45
N GLN A 103 9.60 12.89 -37.08
CA GLN A 103 9.42 11.48 -36.70
C GLN A 103 8.58 11.31 -35.44
N TRP A 104 8.66 12.25 -34.52
CA TRP A 104 8.02 12.18 -33.21
C TRP A 104 6.77 13.03 -33.12
N SER A 105 6.52 13.92 -34.09
CA SER A 105 5.36 14.82 -34.08
C SER A 105 4.04 14.08 -33.90
N TRP A 106 3.95 12.88 -34.44
CA TRP A 106 2.78 12.04 -34.33
C TRP A 106 2.50 11.55 -32.91
N TYR A 107 3.55 11.23 -32.16
CA TYR A 107 3.43 10.79 -30.78
C TYR A 107 3.02 11.91 -29.83
N TYR A 108 3.38 13.15 -30.18
CA TYR A 108 3.32 14.27 -29.26
C TYR A 108 2.35 15.36 -29.67
N ASP A 109 1.62 15.14 -30.73
CA ASP A 109 0.52 16.01 -31.08
C ASP A 109 -0.60 15.82 -30.06
N GLU A 110 -0.86 16.85 -29.25
CA GLU A 110 -1.93 16.82 -28.25
C GLU A 110 -3.30 16.48 -28.85
N ARG A 111 -3.50 16.71 -30.13
CA ARG A 111 -4.71 16.30 -30.86
C ARG A 111 -4.84 14.79 -30.97
N ASN A 112 -3.76 14.06 -30.77
CA ASN A 112 -3.70 12.61 -30.83
C ASN A 112 -3.81 11.94 -29.47
N ASP A 113 -3.99 12.69 -28.36
CA ASP A 113 -4.20 12.09 -27.04
C ASP A 113 -5.50 11.30 -26.92
N GLY A 114 -6.36 11.39 -27.94
CA GLY A 114 -7.56 10.57 -28.07
C GLY A 114 -8.72 10.98 -27.18
N PHE A 115 -8.53 11.93 -26.29
CA PHE A 115 -9.52 12.30 -25.28
C PHE A 115 -9.92 13.76 -25.35
N GLU A 116 -11.18 14.02 -25.07
CA GLU A 116 -11.71 15.33 -24.80
C GLU A 116 -12.19 15.39 -23.36
N TYR A 117 -11.90 16.49 -22.69
CA TYR A 117 -12.20 16.67 -21.28
C TYR A 117 -13.19 17.83 -21.13
N ASP A 118 -14.37 17.53 -20.63
CA ASP A 118 -15.41 18.53 -20.31
C ASP A 118 -15.34 19.01 -18.84
N GLY A 119 -14.35 18.54 -18.12
CA GLY A 119 -14.11 18.87 -16.71
C GLY A 119 -14.63 17.84 -15.72
N LEU A 120 -15.58 16.99 -16.10
CA LEU A 120 -16.15 15.96 -15.23
C LEU A 120 -16.11 14.56 -15.83
N THR A 121 -16.11 14.48 -17.14
CA THR A 121 -16.08 13.21 -17.88
C THR A 121 -14.94 13.21 -18.88
N VAL A 122 -14.47 12.04 -19.22
CA VAL A 122 -13.53 11.82 -20.30
C VAL A 122 -14.24 11.03 -21.37
N GLU A 123 -14.44 11.67 -22.51
CA GLU A 123 -14.99 11.01 -23.68
C GLU A 123 -13.90 10.80 -24.73
N PRO A 124 -13.85 9.64 -25.38
CA PRO A 124 -12.97 9.46 -26.52
C PRO A 124 -13.33 10.44 -27.61
N LYS A 125 -12.36 11.08 -28.23
CA LYS A 125 -12.56 11.84 -29.45
C LYS A 125 -13.19 10.93 -30.50
N SER A 126 -14.02 11.51 -31.35
CA SER A 126 -14.79 10.77 -32.33
C SER A 126 -13.94 9.69 -33.05
N GLY A 127 -14.36 8.45 -32.95
CA GLY A 127 -13.73 7.30 -33.56
C GLY A 127 -12.51 6.74 -32.83
N LYS A 128 -12.18 7.24 -31.63
CA LYS A 128 -11.07 6.75 -30.79
C LYS A 128 -11.57 6.11 -29.52
N SER A 129 -10.78 5.18 -29.01
CA SER A 129 -11.03 4.47 -27.77
C SER A 129 -10.32 5.14 -26.60
N TYR A 130 -10.90 5.06 -25.41
CA TYR A 130 -10.21 5.35 -24.16
C TYR A 130 -8.89 4.65 -24.03
N TYR A 131 -8.87 3.45 -24.51
CA TYR A 131 -7.82 2.51 -24.22
C TYR A 131 -6.49 2.88 -24.84
N ASN A 132 -6.53 3.41 -26.02
CA ASN A 132 -5.34 3.60 -26.82
C ASN A 132 -5.01 5.05 -27.11
N GLY A 133 -5.94 5.92 -26.77
CA GLY A 133 -5.73 7.31 -27.07
C GLY A 133 -5.28 7.52 -28.52
N ASP A 134 -4.22 8.24 -28.63
CA ASP A 134 -3.61 8.65 -29.86
C ASP A 134 -2.77 7.56 -30.57
N LEU A 135 -2.31 6.57 -29.83
CA LEU A 135 -1.36 5.60 -30.33
C LEU A 135 -1.99 4.56 -31.24
N TRP A 136 -3.26 4.30 -31.03
CA TRP A 136 -4.01 3.26 -31.73
C TRP A 136 -5.15 3.90 -32.51
N SER A 137 -4.83 4.90 -33.29
CA SER A 137 -5.81 5.54 -34.15
C SER A 137 -6.24 4.59 -35.28
N THR A 138 -7.54 4.56 -35.54
CA THR A 138 -8.09 3.89 -36.73
C THR A 138 -7.72 4.61 -38.00
N ALA A 139 -7.40 5.90 -37.92
CA ALA A 139 -6.85 6.63 -39.03
C ALA A 139 -5.35 6.35 -39.12
N GLU A 140 -4.91 5.77 -40.20
CA GLU A 140 -3.49 5.81 -40.50
C GLU A 140 -3.06 7.27 -40.48
N PRO A 141 -2.04 7.63 -39.71
CA PRO A 141 -1.49 8.95 -39.78
C PRO A 141 -1.09 9.19 -41.23
N THR A 142 -1.66 10.20 -41.83
CA THR A 142 -1.34 10.59 -43.20
C THR A 142 0.11 11.05 -43.27
N GLY A 143 0.92 10.31 -44.01
CA GLY A 143 2.36 10.54 -44.05
C GLY A 143 3.05 9.68 -43.00
N ASN A 144 3.84 8.88 -43.41
CA ASN A 144 4.81 8.00 -42.88
C ASN A 144 5.18 8.19 -41.40
N THR A 145 4.36 7.69 -40.56
CA THR A 145 4.37 7.90 -39.14
C THR A 145 5.45 7.19 -38.37
N CYS A 146 6.13 6.30 -39.05
CA CYS A 146 7.25 5.57 -38.47
C CYS A 146 8.47 5.68 -39.38
N VAL A 147 8.70 6.81 -40.01
CA VAL A 147 9.88 7.02 -40.87
C VAL A 147 11.14 6.78 -40.08
N GLY A 148 11.91 5.80 -40.52
CA GLY A 148 13.16 5.38 -39.87
C GLY A 148 13.00 4.42 -38.70
N TRP A 149 11.80 4.06 -38.30
CA TRP A 149 11.52 3.27 -37.09
C TRP A 149 10.81 1.94 -37.31
N GLY A 150 10.58 1.55 -38.54
CA GLY A 150 9.99 0.26 -38.89
C GLY A 150 8.75 0.38 -39.76
N THR A 151 8.26 -0.77 -40.19
CA THR A 151 7.04 -0.89 -40.99
C THR A 151 5.84 -1.16 -40.12
N PRO A 152 4.64 -0.72 -40.49
CA PRO A 152 3.41 -1.13 -39.85
C PRO A 152 3.35 -2.66 -39.78
N THR A 153 3.16 -3.23 -38.61
CA THR A 153 3.20 -4.69 -38.44
C THR A 153 1.92 -5.39 -38.82
N GLY A 154 0.87 -4.73 -39.13
CA GLY A 154 -0.40 -5.36 -39.40
C GLY A 154 -1.04 -6.04 -38.16
N HIS A 155 -0.45 -5.94 -36.99
CA HIS A 155 -1.10 -6.33 -35.75
C HIS A 155 -2.26 -5.37 -35.46
N THR A 156 -3.36 -5.94 -35.02
CA THR A 156 -4.47 -5.17 -34.50
C THR A 156 -4.53 -5.36 -32.99
N SER A 157 -4.81 -4.29 -32.26
CA SER A 157 -5.14 -4.41 -30.84
C SER A 157 -6.42 -5.23 -30.65
N PRO A 158 -6.71 -5.73 -29.44
CA PRO A 158 -7.99 -6.39 -29.14
C PRO A 158 -9.22 -5.55 -29.49
N GLU A 159 -9.06 -4.22 -29.53
CA GLU A 159 -10.09 -3.26 -29.91
C GLU A 159 -10.15 -2.98 -31.42
N GLY A 160 -9.30 -3.63 -32.23
CA GLY A 160 -9.31 -3.53 -33.67
C GLY A 160 -8.46 -2.41 -34.27
N TYR A 161 -7.59 -1.79 -33.49
CA TYR A 161 -6.69 -0.73 -33.96
C TYR A 161 -5.41 -1.31 -34.55
N ARG A 162 -4.89 -0.69 -35.60
CA ARG A 162 -3.60 -1.05 -36.16
C ARG A 162 -2.46 -0.63 -35.23
N ILE A 163 -1.59 -1.56 -34.95
CA ILE A 163 -0.36 -1.36 -34.19
C ILE A 163 0.79 -1.21 -35.18
N TYR A 164 1.53 -0.13 -35.06
CA TYR A 164 2.72 0.11 -35.85
C TYR A 164 3.95 -0.35 -35.07
N ASN A 165 4.87 -1.04 -35.74
CA ASN A 165 6.15 -1.43 -35.16
C ASN A 165 7.10 -0.23 -35.14
N CYS A 166 6.71 0.79 -34.40
CA CYS A 166 7.51 2.00 -34.19
C CYS A 166 8.40 1.82 -32.97
N GLN A 167 9.51 2.51 -32.96
CA GLN A 167 10.33 2.58 -31.76
C GLN A 167 9.60 3.44 -30.72
N TRP A 168 9.29 2.84 -29.60
CA TRP A 168 8.68 3.53 -28.47
C TRP A 168 9.70 4.46 -27.78
N PRO A 169 9.24 5.51 -27.12
CA PRO A 169 10.09 6.24 -26.19
C PRO A 169 10.73 5.27 -25.19
N SER A 170 12.03 5.39 -25.03
CA SER A 170 12.82 4.52 -24.14
C SER A 170 13.96 5.31 -23.52
N PRO A 171 14.61 4.82 -22.47
CA PRO A 171 15.77 5.50 -21.90
C PRO A 171 16.92 5.70 -22.89
N THR A 172 17.01 4.85 -23.90
CA THR A 172 18.10 4.90 -24.90
C THR A 172 17.71 5.59 -26.21
N SER A 173 16.48 6.08 -26.32
CA SER A 173 15.99 6.74 -27.53
C SER A 173 16.60 8.13 -27.77
N GLY A 174 17.20 8.74 -26.75
CA GLY A 174 17.69 10.12 -26.80
C GLY A 174 16.62 11.19 -26.68
N MET A 175 15.36 10.80 -26.45
CA MET A 175 14.21 11.71 -26.37
C MET A 175 14.07 12.37 -25.01
N PHE A 176 14.51 11.69 -23.95
CA PHE A 176 14.36 12.16 -22.59
C PHE A 176 15.57 12.99 -22.16
N PRO A 177 15.36 14.23 -21.67
CA PRO A 177 16.47 15.05 -21.18
C PRO A 177 17.09 14.38 -19.95
N LYS A 178 18.40 14.13 -20.00
CA LYS A 178 19.15 13.49 -18.89
C LYS A 178 19.06 14.23 -17.57
N ALA A 179 18.83 15.54 -17.61
CA ALA A 179 18.63 16.32 -16.40
C ALA A 179 17.34 15.96 -15.65
N LEU A 180 16.31 15.50 -16.36
CA LEU A 180 14.98 15.26 -15.79
C LEU A 180 14.65 13.77 -15.68
N TYR A 181 15.28 12.93 -16.49
CA TYR A 181 15.04 11.49 -16.57
C TYR A 181 16.35 10.73 -16.62
N HIS A 182 16.41 9.61 -15.93
CA HIS A 182 17.51 8.68 -16.11
C HIS A 182 17.40 8.00 -17.47
N ASN A 183 18.54 7.77 -18.11
CA ASN A 183 18.60 7.28 -19.49
C ASN A 183 19.26 5.90 -19.59
N CYS A 184 18.86 4.97 -18.73
CA CYS A 184 19.33 3.59 -18.72
C CYS A 184 18.19 2.60 -18.42
N TRP A 185 18.38 1.35 -18.84
CA TRP A 185 17.57 0.23 -18.39
C TRP A 185 18.17 -0.37 -17.13
N ILE A 186 17.32 -0.80 -16.21
CA ILE A 186 17.78 -1.58 -15.05
C ILE A 186 18.44 -2.88 -15.52
N GLY A 187 19.65 -3.11 -15.04
CA GLY A 187 20.40 -4.34 -15.32
C GLY A 187 20.54 -5.22 -14.09
N ASN A 188 20.63 -4.61 -12.93
CA ASN A 188 20.78 -5.30 -11.66
C ASN A 188 19.81 -4.75 -10.62
N TRP A 189 18.76 -5.50 -10.33
CA TRP A 189 17.76 -5.14 -9.33
C TRP A 189 18.32 -4.99 -7.91
N GLU A 190 19.53 -5.45 -7.67
CA GLU A 190 20.26 -5.34 -6.40
C GLU A 190 21.42 -4.33 -6.46
N GLY A 191 21.58 -3.64 -7.57
CA GLY A 191 22.62 -2.66 -7.81
C GLY A 191 22.13 -1.22 -7.70
N GLU A 192 23.03 -0.28 -7.97
CA GLU A 192 22.75 1.17 -7.97
C GLU A 192 21.75 1.54 -9.06
N ASP A 193 21.80 0.89 -10.19
CA ASP A 193 20.91 1.08 -11.32
C ASP A 193 19.44 0.79 -10.98
N SER A 194 19.18 0.04 -9.91
CA SER A 194 17.82 -0.10 -9.38
C SER A 194 17.22 1.21 -8.83
N ARG A 195 18.05 2.23 -8.62
CA ARG A 195 17.67 3.55 -8.10
C ARG A 195 17.68 4.66 -9.16
N SER A 196 18.16 4.35 -10.34
CA SER A 196 18.46 5.37 -11.35
C SER A 196 18.24 4.90 -12.78
N CYS A 197 17.47 3.83 -12.98
CA CYS A 197 17.19 3.31 -14.32
C CYS A 197 15.74 2.85 -14.43
N TRP A 198 15.22 2.85 -15.64
CA TRP A 198 13.85 2.42 -15.92
C TRP A 198 13.65 0.96 -15.56
N ILE A 199 12.62 0.69 -14.79
CA ILE A 199 12.24 -0.65 -14.34
C ILE A 199 11.31 -1.35 -15.33
N HIS A 200 10.63 -0.59 -16.19
CA HIS A 200 9.73 -1.09 -17.22
C HIS A 200 9.68 -0.14 -18.42
N ASP A 201 9.26 -0.62 -19.57
CA ASP A 201 9.27 0.13 -20.83
C ASP A 201 8.24 1.28 -20.92
N ASP A 202 7.25 1.29 -20.06
CA ASP A 202 6.23 2.35 -19.99
C ASP A 202 6.30 3.22 -18.72
N LEU A 203 7.37 3.04 -17.93
CA LEU A 203 7.64 3.77 -16.69
C LEU A 203 8.91 4.61 -16.85
N ALA A 204 8.77 5.83 -17.39
CA ALA A 204 9.89 6.74 -17.62
C ALA A 204 10.45 7.23 -16.28
N ASP A 205 11.66 6.79 -15.95
CA ASP A 205 12.29 6.98 -14.65
C ASP A 205 12.74 8.43 -14.47
N PHE A 206 12.22 9.08 -13.43
CA PHE A 206 12.60 10.45 -13.11
C PHE A 206 14.02 10.52 -12.54
N ASN A 207 14.78 11.56 -12.92
CA ASN A 207 15.97 11.94 -12.16
C ASN A 207 15.53 12.65 -10.86
N THR A 208 15.23 11.86 -9.85
CA THR A 208 14.71 12.35 -8.56
C THR A 208 15.75 13.12 -7.73
N GLU A 209 17.02 13.11 -8.13
CA GLU A 209 18.09 13.90 -7.56
C GLU A 209 18.13 15.34 -8.14
N ASN A 210 17.38 15.58 -9.21
CA ASN A 210 17.29 16.90 -9.84
C ASN A 210 16.26 17.79 -9.13
N ALA A 211 16.65 19.00 -8.76
CA ALA A 211 15.80 19.95 -8.04
C ALA A 211 14.51 20.33 -8.80
N GLN A 212 14.55 20.39 -10.13
CA GLN A 212 13.36 20.71 -10.93
C GLN A 212 12.33 19.59 -10.84
N VAL A 213 12.76 18.33 -10.89
CA VAL A 213 11.91 17.15 -10.72
C VAL A 213 11.34 17.11 -9.30
N GLN A 214 12.18 17.32 -8.30
CA GLN A 214 11.76 17.38 -6.90
C GLN A 214 10.68 18.45 -6.69
N ASN A 215 10.92 19.66 -7.15
CA ASN A 215 9.97 20.77 -6.99
C ASN A 215 8.65 20.51 -7.74
N TYR A 216 8.71 19.90 -8.92
CA TYR A 216 7.52 19.52 -9.67
C TYR A 216 6.66 18.53 -8.90
N LEU A 217 7.26 17.45 -8.41
CA LEU A 217 6.54 16.41 -7.66
C LEU A 217 6.02 16.92 -6.31
N ILE A 218 6.83 17.68 -5.58
CA ILE A 218 6.41 18.31 -4.32
C ILE A 218 5.22 19.24 -4.55
N GLY A 219 5.28 20.09 -5.57
CA GLY A 219 4.18 20.98 -5.92
C GLY A 219 2.90 20.23 -6.29
N ALA A 220 3.03 19.17 -7.08
CA ALA A 220 1.91 18.34 -7.49
C ALA A 220 1.23 17.68 -6.28
N TYR A 221 2.00 17.02 -5.42
CA TYR A 221 1.43 16.30 -4.27
C TYR A 221 0.97 17.21 -3.13
N ASN A 222 1.54 18.41 -3.01
CA ASN A 222 1.00 19.45 -2.12
C ASN A 222 -0.48 19.75 -2.41
N LYS A 223 -0.90 19.70 -3.67
CA LYS A 223 -2.31 19.87 -4.03
C LYS A 223 -3.22 18.83 -3.35
N TYR A 224 -2.80 17.58 -3.33
CA TYR A 224 -3.59 16.50 -2.70
C TYR A 224 -3.56 16.57 -1.18
N ILE A 225 -2.44 16.99 -0.60
CA ILE A 225 -2.39 17.33 0.84
C ILE A 225 -3.41 18.43 1.15
N ASP A 226 -3.46 19.48 0.33
CA ASP A 226 -4.40 20.59 0.49
C ASP A 226 -5.87 20.17 0.39
N MET A 227 -6.16 19.14 -0.38
CA MET A 227 -7.49 18.53 -0.48
C MET A 227 -7.88 17.75 0.78
N GLY A 228 -6.91 17.44 1.65
CA GLY A 228 -7.17 16.79 2.93
C GLY A 228 -7.03 15.27 2.92
N VAL A 229 -6.21 14.68 2.03
CA VAL A 229 -5.85 13.27 2.16
C VAL A 229 -5.12 13.04 3.49
N ASP A 230 -5.26 11.87 4.07
CA ASP A 230 -4.76 11.56 5.41
C ASP A 230 -3.36 10.93 5.41
N GLY A 231 -2.83 10.65 4.25
CA GLY A 231 -1.51 10.06 4.10
C GLY A 231 -1.24 9.58 2.68
N PHE A 232 -0.03 9.04 2.48
CA PHE A 232 0.43 8.52 1.20
C PHE A 232 0.96 7.10 1.29
N ARG A 233 0.62 6.29 0.30
CA ARG A 233 1.39 5.11 -0.09
C ARG A 233 2.37 5.55 -1.17
N LEU A 234 3.65 5.34 -0.95
CA LEU A 234 4.70 5.70 -1.89
C LEU A 234 5.00 4.50 -2.79
N ASP A 235 4.56 4.61 -4.02
CA ASP A 235 4.83 3.61 -5.06
C ASP A 235 6.32 3.53 -5.34
N THR A 236 6.81 2.30 -5.61
CA THR A 236 8.21 2.07 -6.02
C THR A 236 9.26 2.81 -5.18
N ALA A 237 8.99 2.98 -3.87
CA ALA A 237 9.88 3.74 -2.98
C ALA A 237 11.30 3.18 -2.94
N VAL A 238 11.47 1.88 -3.17
CA VAL A 238 12.78 1.22 -3.25
C VAL A 238 13.64 1.72 -4.41
N HIS A 239 13.03 2.26 -5.45
CA HIS A 239 13.69 2.72 -6.68
C HIS A 239 14.12 4.19 -6.64
N ILE A 240 14.01 4.84 -5.50
CA ILE A 240 14.48 6.21 -5.26
C ILE A 240 15.55 6.17 -4.16
N PRO A 241 16.67 6.92 -4.27
CA PRO A 241 17.68 6.99 -3.22
C PRO A 241 17.09 7.44 -1.87
N ARG A 242 17.49 6.78 -0.78
CA ARG A 242 17.02 7.18 0.55
C ARG A 242 17.41 8.60 0.91
N THR A 243 18.57 9.08 0.43
CA THR A 243 18.97 10.48 0.61
C THR A 243 17.94 11.45 0.02
N THR A 244 17.36 11.13 -1.13
CA THR A 244 16.31 11.94 -1.75
C THR A 244 15.03 11.91 -0.91
N TRP A 245 14.60 10.73 -0.44
CA TRP A 245 13.47 10.63 0.48
C TRP A 245 13.69 11.45 1.75
N ASN A 246 14.81 11.25 2.42
CA ASN A 246 15.10 11.85 3.72
C ASN A 246 15.35 13.36 3.67
N ARG A 247 15.84 13.87 2.55
CA ARG A 247 16.19 15.28 2.40
C ARG A 247 15.12 16.13 1.74
N ARG A 248 14.31 15.53 0.86
CA ARG A 248 13.43 16.28 -0.02
C ARG A 248 11.96 15.93 0.19
N PHE A 249 11.56 14.71 -0.16
CA PHE A 249 10.14 14.39 -0.23
C PHE A 249 9.49 14.27 1.14
N LEU A 250 10.08 13.53 2.06
CA LEU A 250 9.48 13.34 3.40
C LEU A 250 9.42 14.66 4.20
N PRO A 251 10.49 15.48 4.24
CA PRO A 251 10.40 16.79 4.89
C PRO A 251 9.36 17.71 4.24
N ALA A 252 9.25 17.73 2.90
CA ALA A 252 8.28 18.56 2.20
C ALA A 252 6.83 18.16 2.53
N ILE A 253 6.54 16.86 2.63
CA ILE A 253 5.24 16.36 3.06
C ILE A 253 4.92 16.85 4.48
N GLN A 254 5.84 16.66 5.43
CA GLN A 254 5.67 17.09 6.81
C GLN A 254 5.47 18.60 6.93
N GLU A 255 6.26 19.36 6.20
CA GLU A 255 6.15 20.82 6.17
C GLU A 255 4.78 21.26 5.63
N ARG A 256 4.34 20.69 4.50
CA ARG A 256 3.04 21.08 3.91
C ARG A 256 1.88 20.75 4.80
N VAL A 257 1.84 19.56 5.39
CA VAL A 257 0.78 19.17 6.33
C VAL A 257 0.78 20.10 7.56
N THR A 258 1.97 20.41 8.09
CA THR A 258 2.09 21.34 9.22
C THR A 258 1.56 22.73 8.87
N GLN A 259 1.92 23.25 7.71
CA GLN A 259 1.45 24.57 7.24
C GLN A 259 -0.06 24.62 7.07
N ARG A 260 -0.66 23.55 6.58
CA ARG A 260 -2.09 23.51 6.25
C ARG A 260 -2.98 23.13 7.43
N PHE A 261 -2.54 22.22 8.26
CA PHE A 261 -3.40 21.55 9.25
C PHE A 261 -2.78 21.49 10.64
N GLY A 262 -1.56 21.98 10.82
CA GLY A 262 -0.88 22.02 12.10
C GLY A 262 -0.02 20.80 12.41
N ALA A 263 0.77 20.90 13.48
CA ALA A 263 1.76 19.89 13.88
C ALA A 263 1.13 18.54 14.28
N GLU A 264 -0.05 18.57 14.90
CA GLU A 264 -0.76 17.34 15.27
C GLU A 264 -1.19 16.55 14.02
N ALA A 265 -1.73 17.22 13.01
CA ALA A 265 -2.08 16.61 11.75
C ALA A 265 -0.85 16.03 11.04
N ALA A 266 0.28 16.75 11.07
CA ALA A 266 1.54 16.27 10.49
C ALA A 266 2.06 15.02 11.22
N ALA A 267 1.94 14.94 12.53
CA ALA A 267 2.30 13.76 13.31
C ALA A 267 1.42 12.53 12.98
N ASN A 268 0.19 12.77 12.55
CA ASN A 268 -0.80 11.74 12.20
C ASN A 268 -0.91 11.47 10.70
N PHE A 269 -0.22 12.25 9.85
CA PHE A 269 -0.19 12.01 8.41
C PHE A 269 0.63 10.75 8.12
N PHE A 270 -0.05 9.69 7.71
CA PHE A 270 0.55 8.38 7.60
C PHE A 270 1.19 8.17 6.23
N VAL A 271 2.50 7.89 6.22
CA VAL A 271 3.26 7.62 5.00
C VAL A 271 3.84 6.22 5.08
N PHE A 272 3.64 5.43 4.04
CA PHE A 272 4.24 4.10 3.92
C PHE A 272 4.70 3.81 2.49
N GLY A 273 5.90 3.26 2.38
CA GLY A 273 6.54 2.98 1.10
C GLY A 273 6.43 1.53 0.68
N GLU A 274 6.28 1.34 -0.62
CA GLU A 274 6.53 0.06 -1.23
C GLU A 274 8.03 -0.14 -1.39
N VAL A 275 8.59 -0.93 -0.50
CA VAL A 275 9.97 -1.38 -0.60
C VAL A 275 9.93 -2.88 -0.86
N ALA A 276 9.82 -3.24 -2.14
CA ALA A 276 9.66 -4.62 -2.60
C ALA A 276 10.97 -5.43 -2.46
N ALA A 277 11.57 -5.37 -1.29
CA ALA A 277 12.76 -6.11 -0.94
C ALA A 277 12.36 -7.52 -0.51
N PHE A 278 12.35 -8.42 -1.46
CA PHE A 278 12.03 -9.84 -1.23
C PHE A 278 13.15 -10.63 -0.56
N VAL A 279 14.02 -9.95 0.15
CA VAL A 279 15.12 -10.59 0.88
C VAL A 279 14.64 -10.97 2.26
N ASN A 280 14.95 -12.18 2.63
CA ASN A 280 14.47 -12.73 3.88
C ASN A 280 15.39 -12.46 5.07
N ASP A 281 16.68 -12.24 4.85
CA ASP A 281 17.67 -12.32 5.92
C ASP A 281 18.90 -11.41 5.74
N LYS A 282 18.95 -10.61 4.67
CA LYS A 282 20.11 -9.76 4.40
C LYS A 282 19.73 -8.30 4.27
N TRP A 283 20.52 -7.47 4.86
CA TRP A 283 20.47 -6.03 4.74
C TRP A 283 20.94 -5.53 3.40
N ASN A 284 22.14 -5.95 3.02
CA ASN A 284 22.76 -5.58 1.77
C ASN A 284 22.53 -6.68 0.74
N ARG A 285 22.06 -6.26 -0.43
CA ARG A 285 21.99 -7.06 -1.63
C ARG A 285 22.74 -6.32 -2.72
N GLY A 286 23.75 -6.97 -3.27
CA GLY A 286 24.60 -6.31 -4.26
C GLY A 286 25.28 -5.07 -3.70
N SER A 287 25.30 -4.01 -4.47
CA SER A 287 25.99 -2.75 -4.14
C SER A 287 25.17 -1.79 -3.28
N VAL A 288 23.88 -2.01 -3.11
CA VAL A 288 22.99 -1.14 -2.33
C VAL A 288 22.17 -1.90 -1.32
N ASN A 289 21.72 -1.21 -0.29
CA ASN A 289 20.84 -1.78 0.72
C ASN A 289 19.38 -1.69 0.28
N HIS A 290 18.79 -2.86 0.06
CA HIS A 290 17.39 -3.01 -0.33
C HIS A 290 16.45 -3.35 0.82
N SER A 291 16.96 -3.50 2.04
CA SER A 291 16.10 -3.85 3.16
C SER A 291 15.01 -2.80 3.38
N ALA A 292 13.76 -3.25 3.48
CA ALA A 292 12.62 -2.36 3.69
C ALA A 292 12.79 -1.51 4.95
N GLN A 293 13.27 -2.11 6.01
CA GLN A 293 13.47 -1.45 7.30
C GLN A 293 14.44 -0.28 7.23
N PHE A 294 15.39 -0.30 6.30
CA PHE A 294 16.37 0.77 6.14
C PHE A 294 15.72 2.09 5.71
N PHE A 295 14.63 2.02 4.97
CA PHE A 295 13.88 3.21 4.52
C PHE A 295 13.12 3.91 5.65
N THR A 296 12.93 3.25 6.78
CA THR A 296 12.24 3.84 7.93
C THR A 296 13.15 4.73 8.80
N TRP A 297 14.45 4.73 8.54
CA TRP A 297 15.45 5.47 9.30
C TRP A 297 15.97 6.67 8.52
N LYS A 298 16.27 7.77 9.26
CA LYS A 298 17.07 8.87 8.75
C LYS A 298 18.48 8.40 8.43
N GLU A 299 19.12 9.09 7.50
CA GLU A 299 20.53 8.81 7.20
C GLU A 299 21.40 8.97 8.43
N ARG A 300 22.38 8.08 8.56
CA ARG A 300 23.27 8.00 9.73
C ARG A 300 24.52 8.83 9.57
N LYS A 301 24.76 9.37 8.41
CA LYS A 301 25.94 10.10 8.03
C LYS A 301 25.54 11.33 7.21
N GLU A 302 26.33 12.39 7.35
CA GLU A 302 26.24 13.54 6.45
C GLU A 302 26.88 13.19 5.10
N TYR A 303 26.19 13.52 4.04
CA TYR A 303 26.63 13.35 2.66
C TYR A 303 26.69 14.71 1.95
N SER A 304 27.22 14.75 0.73
CA SER A 304 27.28 15.94 -0.11
C SER A 304 25.97 16.71 -0.12
N ALA A 305 26.02 18.03 -0.23
CA ALA A 305 24.83 18.86 -0.43
C ALA A 305 24.19 18.67 -1.82
N ASP A 306 24.94 18.17 -2.79
CA ASP A 306 24.48 17.75 -4.10
C ASP A 306 23.83 16.37 -3.99
N ASP A 307 22.57 16.26 -4.39
CA ASP A 307 21.79 15.05 -4.15
C ASP A 307 22.27 13.84 -4.98
N GLU A 308 22.74 14.06 -6.21
CA GLU A 308 23.30 12.98 -7.02
C GLU A 308 24.59 12.42 -6.39
N LYS A 309 25.48 13.31 -5.95
CA LYS A 309 26.69 12.90 -5.22
C LYS A 309 26.35 12.26 -3.90
N ALA A 310 25.37 12.77 -3.18
CA ALA A 310 24.92 12.19 -1.91
C ALA A 310 24.42 10.76 -2.08
N ALA A 311 23.69 10.47 -3.14
CA ALA A 311 23.23 9.12 -3.44
C ALA A 311 24.40 8.17 -3.69
N LEU A 312 25.38 8.58 -4.49
CA LEU A 312 26.59 7.77 -4.76
C LEU A 312 27.43 7.56 -3.49
N GLU A 313 27.66 8.61 -2.70
CA GLU A 313 28.39 8.52 -1.43
C GLU A 313 27.68 7.60 -0.43
N MET A 314 26.36 7.59 -0.43
CA MET A 314 25.56 6.69 0.40
C MET A 314 25.76 5.24 -0.03
N TYR A 315 25.71 4.94 -1.33
CA TYR A 315 25.92 3.59 -1.85
C TYR A 315 27.32 3.10 -1.55
N ASP A 316 28.34 3.91 -1.80
CA ASP A 316 29.74 3.59 -1.48
C ASP A 316 29.94 3.29 0.01
N TYR A 317 29.33 4.11 0.87
CA TYR A 317 29.38 3.89 2.31
C TYR A 317 28.70 2.58 2.70
N GLU A 318 27.53 2.28 2.17
CA GLU A 318 26.77 1.07 2.51
C GLU A 318 27.46 -0.21 2.05
N GLN A 319 28.10 -0.21 0.90
CA GLN A 319 28.88 -1.35 0.42
C GLN A 319 30.01 -1.73 1.37
N GLN A 320 30.56 -0.76 2.07
CA GLN A 320 31.67 -0.95 3.00
C GLN A 320 31.22 -1.40 4.40
N GLN A 321 29.90 -1.38 4.68
CA GLN A 321 29.40 -1.72 5.99
C GLN A 321 29.07 -3.20 6.12
N GLY A 322 29.56 -3.82 7.18
CA GLY A 322 29.13 -5.16 7.58
C GLY A 322 27.78 -5.14 8.30
N THR A 323 27.17 -6.29 8.46
CA THR A 323 25.89 -6.46 9.16
C THR A 323 25.86 -5.88 10.57
N ALA A 324 26.99 -5.91 11.28
CA ALA A 324 27.10 -5.34 12.63
C ALA A 324 26.93 -3.81 12.68
N ALA A 325 27.12 -3.12 11.57
CA ALA A 325 26.95 -1.67 11.47
C ALA A 325 25.52 -1.24 11.10
N GLN A 326 24.63 -2.18 10.87
CA GLN A 326 23.23 -1.88 10.51
C GLN A 326 22.45 -1.27 11.68
N PRO A 327 21.44 -0.43 11.42
CA PRO A 327 20.61 0.06 12.49
C PRO A 327 19.85 -1.10 13.16
N VAL A 328 19.70 -1.00 14.45
CA VAL A 328 18.99 -1.99 15.27
C VAL A 328 17.67 -1.36 15.71
N SER A 329 16.59 -2.12 15.70
CA SER A 329 15.31 -1.71 16.25
C SER A 329 15.46 -1.36 17.73
N ASP A 330 14.79 -0.31 18.15
CA ASP A 330 14.62 0.03 19.57
C ASP A 330 13.38 -0.65 20.16
N ASN A 331 12.79 -1.61 19.46
CA ASN A 331 11.68 -2.41 19.92
C ASN A 331 12.04 -3.24 21.16
N ALA A 332 11.27 -3.08 22.22
CA ALA A 332 11.62 -3.57 23.53
C ALA A 332 11.55 -5.08 23.69
N PHE A 333 10.80 -5.81 22.90
CA PHE A 333 10.75 -7.25 23.13
C PHE A 333 11.99 -8.01 22.63
N LEU A 334 12.84 -7.38 21.86
CA LEU A 334 14.19 -7.88 21.64
C LEU A 334 15.05 -7.90 22.91
N ARG A 335 14.59 -7.19 23.94
CA ARG A 335 15.29 -6.98 25.21
C ARG A 335 14.49 -7.53 26.38
N GLY A 336 13.65 -8.52 26.14
CA GLY A 336 12.76 -9.09 27.13
C GLY A 336 11.35 -8.49 27.09
N ASN A 337 10.65 -8.52 28.22
CA ASN A 337 9.27 -8.05 28.32
C ASN A 337 9.10 -6.54 28.59
N ALA A 338 10.16 -5.77 28.45
CA ALA A 338 10.11 -4.33 28.71
C ALA A 338 9.61 -3.60 27.45
N TYR A 339 8.34 -3.27 27.43
CA TYR A 339 7.74 -2.47 26.35
C TYR A 339 8.08 -1.00 26.57
N HIS A 340 8.46 -0.30 25.49
CA HIS A 340 8.81 1.12 25.54
C HIS A 340 8.32 1.84 24.30
N THR A 341 8.27 3.16 24.36
CA THR A 341 8.01 3.99 23.18
C THR A 341 9.24 4.05 22.31
N PRO A 342 9.15 3.69 21.01
CA PRO A 342 10.26 3.81 20.09
C PRO A 342 10.85 5.22 20.01
N ASP A 343 12.16 5.32 19.83
CA ASP A 343 12.86 6.58 19.58
C ASP A 343 12.52 7.10 18.17
N ARG A 344 11.58 8.03 18.11
CA ARG A 344 11.15 8.63 16.83
C ARG A 344 12.12 9.69 16.30
N SER A 345 13.17 10.07 17.03
CA SER A 345 14.17 11.03 16.56
C SER A 345 14.93 10.53 15.34
N ARG A 346 15.03 9.23 15.20
CA ARG A 346 15.70 8.56 14.07
C ARG A 346 14.75 8.13 12.96
N PHE A 347 13.46 8.35 13.12
CA PHE A 347 12.45 7.94 12.16
C PHE A 347 12.44 8.89 10.96
N SER A 348 12.47 8.31 9.75
CA SER A 348 12.47 9.07 8.50
C SER A 348 11.14 9.79 8.22
N GLY A 349 10.06 9.29 8.78
CA GLY A 349 8.69 9.67 8.41
C GLY A 349 8.00 8.67 7.47
N MET A 350 8.74 7.68 6.97
CA MET A 350 8.23 6.61 6.12
C MET A 350 8.11 5.31 6.93
N ASN A 351 6.91 4.73 6.99
CA ASN A 351 6.72 3.33 7.32
C ASN A 351 6.85 2.51 6.03
N VAL A 352 6.72 1.19 6.12
CA VAL A 352 6.85 0.32 4.94
C VAL A 352 5.75 -0.72 4.89
N ILE A 353 5.55 -1.31 3.71
CA ILE A 353 4.80 -2.56 3.57
C ILE A 353 5.68 -3.69 4.11
N ASP A 354 5.12 -4.54 4.97
CA ASP A 354 5.81 -5.70 5.53
C ASP A 354 5.91 -6.83 4.50
N MET A 355 6.86 -6.67 3.59
CA MET A 355 7.08 -7.64 2.52
C MET A 355 7.45 -9.02 3.06
N ARG A 356 8.09 -9.09 4.24
CA ARG A 356 8.46 -10.37 4.83
C ARG A 356 7.25 -11.15 5.32
N MET A 357 6.31 -10.52 6.02
CA MET A 357 5.05 -11.18 6.37
C MET A 357 4.23 -11.51 5.12
N HIS A 358 4.05 -10.53 4.24
CA HIS A 358 3.31 -10.72 2.99
C HIS A 358 3.78 -11.96 2.21
N MET A 359 5.07 -12.06 1.99
CA MET A 359 5.67 -13.16 1.24
C MET A 359 5.43 -14.54 1.86
N ASN A 360 5.24 -14.60 3.17
CA ASN A 360 5.12 -15.85 3.91
C ASN A 360 3.68 -16.24 4.26
N PHE A 361 2.68 -15.48 3.86
CA PHE A 361 1.26 -15.80 4.08
C PHE A 361 0.71 -16.94 3.20
N GLY A 362 1.56 -17.76 2.63
CA GLY A 362 1.13 -19.08 2.15
C GLY A 362 0.36 -19.84 3.24
N ASP A 363 0.83 -19.75 4.48
CA ASP A 363 0.08 -20.07 5.70
C ASP A 363 0.45 -19.12 6.85
N ALA A 364 -0.45 -18.99 7.83
CA ALA A 364 -0.29 -18.08 8.95
C ALA A 364 0.92 -18.42 9.84
N ASN A 365 1.19 -19.69 10.07
CA ASN A 365 2.31 -20.12 10.92
C ASN A 365 3.65 -19.72 10.31
N ASN A 366 3.80 -19.88 9.00
CA ASN A 366 4.99 -19.44 8.28
C ASN A 366 5.16 -17.92 8.32
N ALA A 367 4.07 -17.17 8.10
CA ALA A 367 4.08 -15.72 8.22
C ALA A 367 4.45 -15.25 9.64
N PHE A 368 3.96 -15.91 10.67
CA PHE A 368 4.29 -15.62 12.06
C PHE A 368 5.77 -15.83 12.35
N HIS A 369 6.32 -17.00 12.02
CA HIS A 369 7.71 -17.32 12.30
C HIS A 369 8.69 -16.41 11.56
N ASN A 370 8.46 -16.17 10.28
CA ASN A 370 9.29 -15.27 9.49
C ASN A 370 9.09 -13.80 9.90
N GLY A 371 7.85 -13.43 10.23
CA GLY A 371 7.52 -12.09 10.68
C GLY A 371 8.22 -11.70 11.97
N LYS A 372 8.13 -12.52 13.01
CA LYS A 372 8.77 -12.23 14.30
C LYS A 372 10.30 -12.02 14.17
N ASP A 373 10.94 -12.78 13.29
CA ASP A 373 12.39 -12.72 13.13
C ASP A 373 12.86 -11.50 12.33
N SER A 374 11.99 -10.88 11.52
CA SER A 374 12.36 -9.70 10.72
C SER A 374 12.23 -8.40 11.49
N ASP A 375 11.34 -8.36 12.46
CA ASP A 375 11.08 -7.16 13.26
C ASP A 375 12.24 -6.83 14.19
N ASP A 376 12.94 -7.85 14.58
CA ASP A 376 13.77 -7.83 15.75
C ASP A 376 15.03 -6.99 15.64
N SER A 377 15.59 -6.80 14.46
CA SER A 377 16.90 -6.20 14.35
C SER A 377 16.88 -4.78 13.82
N TYR A 378 15.79 -4.36 13.18
CA TYR A 378 15.90 -3.23 12.27
C TYR A 378 14.88 -2.13 12.51
N HIS A 379 13.62 -2.49 12.75
CA HIS A 379 12.53 -1.55 12.80
C HIS A 379 11.40 -2.07 13.68
N ASP A 380 10.72 -1.16 14.37
CA ASP A 380 9.47 -1.46 15.03
C ASP A 380 8.34 -1.59 13.99
N ALA A 381 7.95 -2.82 13.69
CA ALA A 381 6.94 -3.13 12.69
C ALA A 381 5.49 -2.87 13.13
N THR A 382 5.27 -2.22 14.28
CA THR A 382 3.93 -1.90 14.79
C THR A 382 3.08 -1.14 13.78
N TYR A 383 3.70 -0.30 12.96
CA TYR A 383 3.02 0.52 11.96
C TYR A 383 3.33 0.12 10.51
N ASN A 384 3.94 -1.03 10.28
CA ASN A 384 4.06 -1.57 8.94
C ASN A 384 2.69 -1.99 8.40
N VAL A 385 2.46 -1.74 7.12
CA VAL A 385 1.24 -2.19 6.43
C VAL A 385 1.37 -3.66 6.06
N VAL A 386 0.37 -4.46 6.40
CA VAL A 386 0.38 -5.92 6.22
C VAL A 386 -0.83 -6.37 5.42
N TYR A 387 -0.61 -7.22 4.43
CA TYR A 387 -1.67 -7.87 3.66
C TYR A 387 -1.27 -9.29 3.22
N VAL A 388 -2.26 -10.10 2.89
CA VAL A 388 -2.05 -11.45 2.33
C VAL A 388 -1.86 -11.37 0.83
N ASP A 389 -2.82 -10.81 0.11
CA ASP A 389 -2.72 -10.47 -1.31
C ASP A 389 -2.97 -8.97 -1.54
N SER A 390 -2.52 -8.49 -2.67
CA SER A 390 -2.61 -7.09 -3.09
C SER A 390 -2.99 -6.99 -4.56
N HIS A 391 -2.94 -5.78 -5.10
CA HIS A 391 -3.11 -5.54 -6.52
C HIS A 391 -1.91 -5.96 -7.39
N ASP A 392 -0.77 -6.33 -6.77
CA ASP A 392 0.46 -6.73 -7.48
C ASP A 392 0.83 -8.19 -7.24
N TYR A 393 0.75 -8.64 -5.98
CA TYR A 393 1.24 -9.96 -5.60
C TYR A 393 0.29 -10.67 -4.65
N GLY A 394 0.25 -11.99 -4.77
CA GLY A 394 -0.11 -12.90 -3.69
C GLY A 394 1.12 -13.34 -2.89
N PRO A 395 0.95 -14.18 -1.86
CA PRO A 395 2.07 -14.75 -1.09
C PRO A 395 3.07 -15.51 -1.97
N ASN A 396 4.31 -15.65 -1.50
CA ASN A 396 5.38 -16.38 -2.18
C ASN A 396 5.75 -15.83 -3.59
N LYS A 397 5.61 -14.51 -3.79
CA LYS A 397 5.77 -13.86 -5.10
C LYS A 397 4.80 -14.39 -6.16
N SER A 398 3.68 -14.94 -5.74
CA SER A 398 2.65 -15.36 -6.67
C SER A 398 2.08 -14.16 -7.41
N SER A 399 1.91 -14.29 -8.71
CA SER A 399 1.17 -13.31 -9.51
C SER A 399 -0.35 -13.59 -9.51
N GLU A 400 -0.83 -14.36 -8.55
CA GLU A 400 -2.23 -14.80 -8.46
C GLU A 400 -2.85 -14.38 -7.12
N ARG A 401 -4.17 -14.16 -7.13
CA ARG A 401 -4.95 -14.03 -5.90
C ARG A 401 -4.80 -15.30 -5.04
N TYR A 402 -4.78 -15.12 -3.73
CA TYR A 402 -4.56 -16.20 -2.78
C TYR A 402 -5.45 -17.42 -3.01
N THR A 403 -4.85 -18.62 -2.99
CA THR A 403 -5.50 -19.90 -3.32
C THR A 403 -5.78 -20.80 -2.13
N GLY A 404 -5.39 -20.40 -0.92
CA GLY A 404 -5.35 -21.25 0.28
C GLY A 404 -6.69 -21.68 0.85
N GLY A 405 -7.81 -21.25 0.40
CA GLY A 405 -9.11 -21.64 0.91
C GLY A 405 -9.58 -20.85 2.14
N THR A 406 -10.87 -21.01 2.46
CA THR A 406 -11.59 -20.19 3.43
C THR A 406 -11.03 -20.29 4.84
N ASP A 407 -10.71 -21.51 5.30
CA ASP A 407 -10.16 -21.73 6.65
C ASP A 407 -8.75 -21.17 6.79
N ALA A 408 -7.93 -21.29 5.74
CA ALA A 408 -6.60 -20.69 5.71
C ALA A 408 -6.66 -19.15 5.65
N TRP A 409 -7.62 -18.59 4.91
CA TRP A 409 -7.91 -17.18 4.94
C TRP A 409 -8.27 -16.69 6.34
N ALA A 410 -9.18 -17.41 7.03
CA ALA A 410 -9.60 -17.06 8.38
C ALA A 410 -8.41 -17.07 9.36
N GLU A 411 -7.52 -18.05 9.24
CA GLU A 411 -6.32 -18.14 10.07
C GLU A 411 -5.33 -17.01 9.77
N ASN A 412 -5.07 -16.71 8.50
CA ASN A 412 -4.24 -15.58 8.08
C ASN A 412 -4.80 -14.26 8.62
N MET A 413 -6.10 -14.04 8.52
CA MET A 413 -6.76 -12.85 9.04
C MET A 413 -6.66 -12.77 10.56
N SER A 414 -6.90 -13.86 11.28
CA SER A 414 -6.77 -13.90 12.73
C SER A 414 -5.36 -13.52 13.19
N LEU A 415 -4.33 -14.00 12.52
CA LEU A 415 -2.94 -13.60 12.78
C LEU A 415 -2.73 -12.13 12.42
N MET A 416 -3.06 -11.72 11.20
CA MET A 416 -2.78 -10.38 10.67
C MET A 416 -3.44 -9.27 11.49
N TRP A 417 -4.64 -9.51 12.02
CA TRP A 417 -5.37 -8.54 12.84
C TRP A 417 -4.85 -8.39 14.27
N THR A 418 -4.10 -9.36 14.76
CA THR A 418 -3.75 -9.41 16.20
C THR A 418 -2.26 -9.46 16.48
N PHE A 419 -1.41 -9.81 15.50
CA PHE A 419 0.02 -9.98 15.74
C PHE A 419 0.76 -8.65 15.74
N ARG A 420 0.93 -8.01 14.58
CA ARG A 420 1.63 -6.72 14.44
C ARG A 420 1.22 -6.03 13.14
N GLY A 421 1.56 -4.76 13.04
CA GLY A 421 1.31 -3.98 11.83
C GLY A 421 -0.14 -3.52 11.67
N ILE A 422 -0.40 -2.86 10.56
CA ILE A 422 -1.70 -2.33 10.16
C ILE A 422 -2.29 -3.29 9.12
N PRO A 423 -3.32 -4.07 9.48
CA PRO A 423 -3.90 -5.03 8.55
C PRO A 423 -4.63 -4.31 7.42
N THR A 424 -4.36 -4.72 6.21
CA THR A 424 -4.96 -4.19 4.99
C THR A 424 -5.57 -5.31 4.17
N LEU A 425 -6.78 -5.11 3.70
CA LEU A 425 -7.48 -6.06 2.86
C LEU A 425 -7.55 -5.55 1.43
N TYR A 426 -7.12 -6.37 0.48
CA TYR A 426 -7.42 -6.10 -0.92
C TYR A 426 -8.88 -6.43 -1.21
N TYR A 427 -9.59 -5.54 -1.92
CA TYR A 427 -11.02 -5.67 -2.14
C TYR A 427 -11.40 -7.06 -2.69
N GLY A 428 -12.49 -7.59 -2.19
CA GLY A 428 -13.01 -8.89 -2.60
C GLY A 428 -12.42 -10.09 -1.85
N SER A 429 -11.30 -9.93 -1.10
CA SER A 429 -10.73 -11.04 -0.32
C SER A 429 -11.65 -11.51 0.80
N GLU A 430 -12.60 -10.69 1.22
CA GLU A 430 -13.65 -11.02 2.17
C GLU A 430 -14.64 -12.09 1.67
N ILE A 431 -14.63 -12.37 0.37
CA ILE A 431 -15.41 -13.46 -0.24
C ILE A 431 -14.59 -14.34 -1.19
N GLU A 432 -13.27 -14.33 -1.08
CA GLU A 432 -12.34 -15.04 -1.97
C GLU A 432 -12.55 -14.69 -3.47
N PHE A 433 -12.88 -13.41 -3.75
CA PHE A 433 -13.15 -12.94 -5.09
C PHE A 433 -11.96 -13.19 -6.03
N GLN A 434 -12.22 -13.74 -7.22
CA GLN A 434 -11.20 -14.07 -8.23
C GLN A 434 -10.06 -14.98 -7.70
N LYS A 435 -10.37 -15.86 -6.76
CA LYS A 435 -9.44 -16.82 -6.18
C LYS A 435 -8.63 -17.54 -7.26
N GLY A 436 -7.31 -17.53 -7.13
CA GLY A 436 -6.39 -18.19 -8.05
C GLY A 436 -6.28 -17.55 -9.43
N LYS A 437 -6.93 -16.41 -9.68
CA LYS A 437 -6.76 -15.69 -10.93
C LYS A 437 -5.48 -14.87 -10.90
N LYS A 438 -4.81 -14.77 -12.04
CA LYS A 438 -3.68 -13.84 -12.19
C LYS A 438 -4.14 -12.43 -11.82
N ILE A 439 -3.36 -11.75 -11.00
CA ILE A 439 -3.67 -10.39 -10.58
C ILE A 439 -3.64 -9.47 -11.78
N ASP A 440 -2.60 -9.59 -12.59
CA ASP A 440 -2.47 -8.87 -13.86
C ASP A 440 -1.92 -9.79 -14.94
N CYS A 441 -2.30 -9.56 -16.17
CA CYS A 441 -1.74 -10.21 -17.35
C CYS A 441 -1.55 -9.23 -18.52
N GLY A 442 -1.41 -7.95 -18.19
CA GLY A 442 -1.24 -6.90 -19.18
C GLY A 442 -2.39 -6.83 -20.18
N PRO A 443 -2.16 -6.29 -21.37
CA PRO A 443 -3.18 -6.18 -22.41
C PRO A 443 -3.55 -7.53 -23.05
N THR A 444 -2.96 -8.63 -22.61
CA THR A 444 -3.14 -9.95 -23.24
C THR A 444 -4.41 -10.68 -22.80
N CYS A 445 -5.07 -10.23 -21.72
CA CYS A 445 -6.31 -10.83 -21.27
C CYS A 445 -7.33 -9.77 -20.82
N PRO A 446 -8.64 -10.08 -20.92
CA PRO A 446 -9.67 -9.17 -20.44
C PRO A 446 -9.54 -8.92 -18.94
N LEU A 447 -9.62 -7.66 -18.51
CA LEU A 447 -9.53 -7.27 -17.10
C LEU A 447 -10.54 -8.03 -16.21
N ALA A 448 -11.72 -8.33 -16.75
CA ALA A 448 -12.76 -9.09 -16.04
C ALA A 448 -12.34 -10.52 -15.67
N SER A 449 -11.30 -11.08 -16.29
CA SER A 449 -10.78 -12.41 -15.98
C SER A 449 -9.62 -12.42 -15.00
N THR A 450 -9.17 -11.25 -14.54
CA THR A 450 -8.01 -11.06 -13.67
C THR A 450 -8.41 -10.87 -12.20
N GLY A 451 -7.41 -10.89 -11.33
CA GLY A 451 -7.58 -10.54 -9.92
C GLY A 451 -7.98 -9.08 -9.68
N ARG A 452 -7.84 -8.22 -10.69
CA ARG A 452 -8.24 -6.80 -10.70
C ARG A 452 -9.62 -6.58 -11.32
N ALA A 453 -10.44 -7.62 -11.47
CA ALA A 453 -11.78 -7.52 -12.03
C ALA A 453 -12.69 -6.60 -11.21
N TYR A 454 -13.76 -6.13 -11.84
CA TYR A 454 -14.75 -5.28 -11.19
C TYR A 454 -15.53 -6.06 -10.11
N PHE A 455 -15.49 -5.55 -8.89
CA PHE A 455 -16.11 -6.15 -7.72
C PHE A 455 -17.52 -5.61 -7.43
N GLY A 456 -17.89 -4.49 -8.01
CA GLY A 456 -19.12 -3.77 -7.67
C GLY A 456 -20.41 -4.57 -7.85
N ASP A 457 -20.43 -5.59 -8.72
CA ASP A 457 -21.59 -6.47 -8.88
C ASP A 457 -21.93 -7.24 -7.58
N HIS A 458 -20.93 -7.52 -6.74
CA HIS A 458 -21.13 -8.12 -5.41
C HIS A 458 -21.58 -7.11 -4.34
N LEU A 459 -21.56 -5.83 -4.67
CA LEU A 459 -21.97 -4.74 -3.79
C LEU A 459 -23.30 -4.11 -4.21
N ALA A 460 -24.01 -4.69 -5.20
CA ALA A 460 -25.31 -4.18 -5.63
C ALA A 460 -26.33 -4.26 -4.49
N GLY A 461 -27.11 -3.18 -4.31
CA GLY A 461 -28.06 -3.01 -3.22
C GLY A 461 -27.67 -1.92 -2.25
N GLU A 462 -28.41 -1.81 -1.17
CA GLU A 462 -28.25 -0.77 -0.16
C GLU A 462 -27.62 -1.31 1.12
N VAL A 463 -26.81 -0.49 1.77
CA VAL A 463 -26.19 -0.80 3.06
C VAL A 463 -26.08 0.46 3.90
N THR A 464 -26.37 0.34 5.19
CA THR A 464 -26.19 1.39 6.19
C THR A 464 -25.38 0.86 7.35
N ALA A 465 -24.27 1.51 7.66
CA ALA A 465 -23.45 1.22 8.84
C ALA A 465 -23.81 2.20 9.95
N SER A 466 -24.17 1.65 11.12
CA SER A 466 -24.40 2.47 12.32
C SER A 466 -23.09 2.86 13.01
N ASP A 467 -22.06 2.02 12.87
CA ASP A 467 -20.71 2.24 13.40
C ASP A 467 -19.70 1.35 12.65
N PHE A 468 -18.42 1.47 12.96
CA PHE A 468 -17.38 0.57 12.44
C PHE A 468 -17.62 -0.87 12.90
N GLY A 469 -17.74 -1.78 11.93
CA GLY A 469 -18.06 -3.19 12.18
C GLY A 469 -19.53 -3.46 12.46
N LYS A 470 -20.42 -2.44 12.38
CA LYS A 470 -21.84 -2.57 12.68
C LYS A 470 -22.71 -2.11 11.53
N VAL A 471 -23.41 -3.07 10.93
CA VAL A 471 -24.39 -2.83 9.86
C VAL A 471 -25.78 -2.79 10.47
N SER A 472 -26.52 -1.71 10.26
CA SER A 472 -27.90 -1.57 10.72
C SER A 472 -28.91 -2.09 9.70
N SER A 473 -28.59 -2.02 8.41
CA SER A 473 -29.41 -2.58 7.34
C SER A 473 -28.57 -2.91 6.13
N ALA A 474 -28.93 -3.97 5.42
CA ALA A 474 -28.38 -4.34 4.12
C ALA A 474 -29.41 -5.07 3.27
N SER A 475 -29.38 -4.88 1.96
CA SER A 475 -30.25 -5.54 1.00
C SER A 475 -29.54 -5.79 -0.33
N GLY A 476 -30.04 -6.75 -1.11
CA GLY A 476 -29.43 -7.12 -2.39
C GLY A 476 -28.11 -7.88 -2.23
N LYS A 477 -27.25 -7.84 -3.24
CA LYS A 477 -25.98 -8.58 -3.26
C LYS A 477 -25.00 -8.18 -2.16
N VAL A 478 -25.02 -6.93 -1.74
CA VAL A 478 -24.17 -6.47 -0.63
C VAL A 478 -24.54 -7.15 0.69
N ALA A 479 -25.82 -7.49 0.90
CA ALA A 479 -26.22 -8.27 2.06
C ALA A 479 -25.67 -9.70 2.03
N ASP A 480 -25.67 -10.36 0.85
CA ASP A 480 -25.07 -11.68 0.66
C ASP A 480 -23.57 -11.64 0.94
N THR A 481 -22.88 -10.62 0.44
CA THR A 481 -21.43 -10.41 0.65
C THR A 481 -21.10 -10.22 2.13
N LEU A 482 -21.86 -9.40 2.85
CA LEU A 482 -21.68 -9.18 4.29
C LEU A 482 -22.01 -10.42 5.13
N ALA A 483 -22.87 -11.30 4.64
CA ALA A 483 -23.20 -12.57 5.30
C ALA A 483 -22.15 -13.66 5.07
N ALA A 484 -21.21 -13.47 4.16
CA ALA A 484 -20.17 -14.45 3.87
C ALA A 484 -19.29 -14.73 5.11
N PRO A 485 -18.80 -15.98 5.27
CA PRO A 485 -18.05 -16.37 6.47
C PRO A 485 -16.83 -15.48 6.78
N LEU A 486 -16.04 -15.13 5.77
CA LEU A 486 -14.87 -14.28 5.95
C LEU A 486 -15.24 -12.82 6.22
N ALA A 487 -16.29 -12.29 5.59
CA ALA A 487 -16.78 -10.94 5.86
C ALA A 487 -17.21 -10.80 7.33
N ARG A 488 -17.96 -11.76 7.85
CA ARG A 488 -18.36 -11.80 9.27
C ARG A 488 -17.16 -11.97 10.21
N HIS A 489 -16.19 -12.75 9.81
CA HIS A 489 -14.94 -12.93 10.54
C HIS A 489 -14.17 -11.61 10.65
N LEU A 490 -14.03 -10.89 9.53
CA LEU A 490 -13.40 -9.57 9.47
C LEU A 490 -14.10 -8.53 10.33
N GLN A 491 -15.42 -8.45 10.25
CA GLN A 491 -16.19 -7.54 11.09
C GLN A 491 -15.83 -7.71 12.56
N ARG A 492 -15.85 -8.94 13.04
CA ARG A 492 -15.57 -9.22 14.45
C ARG A 492 -14.10 -8.99 14.81
N LEU A 493 -13.15 -9.34 13.93
CA LEU A 493 -11.73 -9.05 14.14
C LEU A 493 -11.49 -7.53 14.25
N ASN A 494 -12.14 -6.73 13.42
CA ASN A 494 -12.07 -5.28 13.48
C ASN A 494 -12.67 -4.72 14.77
N GLU A 495 -13.81 -5.25 15.24
CA GLU A 495 -14.41 -4.86 16.53
C GLU A 495 -13.46 -5.19 17.70
N ILE A 496 -12.88 -6.39 17.73
CA ILE A 496 -11.94 -6.81 18.78
C ILE A 496 -10.69 -5.93 18.76
N ARG A 497 -10.08 -5.72 17.59
CA ARG A 497 -8.89 -4.87 17.47
C ARG A 497 -9.18 -3.45 17.92
N ARG A 498 -10.34 -2.89 17.58
CA ARG A 498 -10.74 -1.55 17.97
C ARG A 498 -10.96 -1.40 19.47
N ALA A 499 -11.44 -2.45 20.14
CA ALA A 499 -11.70 -2.44 21.58
C ALA A 499 -10.44 -2.67 22.45
N VAL A 500 -9.34 -3.15 21.85
CA VAL A 500 -8.11 -3.53 22.59
C VAL A 500 -6.92 -2.71 22.09
N PRO A 501 -6.54 -1.62 22.80
CA PRO A 501 -5.44 -0.74 22.39
C PRO A 501 -4.12 -1.49 22.15
N ALA A 502 -3.83 -2.53 22.92
CA ALA A 502 -2.64 -3.35 22.73
C ALA A 502 -2.57 -3.98 21.32
N LEU A 503 -3.70 -4.33 20.72
CA LEU A 503 -3.75 -4.89 19.37
C LEU A 503 -3.54 -3.86 18.27
N GLN A 504 -3.91 -2.60 18.54
CA GLN A 504 -3.80 -1.51 17.57
C GLN A 504 -2.39 -0.91 17.53
N MET A 505 -1.85 -0.57 18.69
CA MET A 505 -0.65 0.28 18.85
C MET A 505 0.45 -0.39 19.67
N GLY A 506 0.20 -1.59 20.20
CA GLY A 506 1.13 -2.25 21.11
C GLY A 506 2.26 -2.95 20.39
N GLN A 507 3.34 -3.12 21.12
CA GLN A 507 4.42 -4.03 20.75
C GLN A 507 4.07 -5.46 21.14
N TYR A 508 4.71 -6.45 20.52
CA TYR A 508 4.52 -7.85 20.84
C TYR A 508 5.75 -8.46 21.54
N SER A 509 5.57 -9.57 22.21
CA SER A 509 6.65 -10.41 22.70
C SER A 509 6.24 -11.88 22.62
N THR A 510 7.21 -12.73 22.28
CA THR A 510 7.07 -14.20 22.31
C THR A 510 7.79 -14.83 23.48
N GLU A 511 8.44 -14.04 24.33
CA GLU A 511 9.21 -14.52 25.48
C GLU A 511 8.30 -15.18 26.53
N GLY A 512 8.75 -16.32 27.08
CA GLY A 512 8.01 -17.06 28.10
C GLY A 512 6.74 -17.71 27.58
N ILE A 513 6.66 -18.00 26.28
CA ILE A 513 5.48 -18.61 25.64
C ILE A 513 5.84 -19.96 25.02
N SER A 514 5.01 -20.94 25.32
CA SER A 514 4.97 -22.23 24.64
C SER A 514 3.70 -22.31 23.81
N GLY A 515 3.82 -22.43 22.49
CA GLY A 515 2.72 -22.44 21.53
C GLY A 515 3.21 -21.99 20.14
N SER A 516 2.49 -22.34 19.07
CA SER A 516 2.96 -22.08 17.70
C SER A 516 2.72 -20.64 17.26
N MET A 517 1.49 -20.14 17.34
CA MET A 517 1.11 -18.77 16.97
C MET A 517 0.53 -18.08 18.20
N ALA A 518 1.42 -17.81 19.17
CA ALA A 518 1.06 -17.19 20.43
C ALA A 518 2.03 -16.08 20.80
N TYR A 519 1.51 -14.98 21.33
CA TYR A 519 2.27 -13.79 21.66
C TYR A 519 1.56 -12.94 22.71
N LYS A 520 2.35 -12.10 23.38
CA LYS A 520 1.86 -11.03 24.24
C LYS A 520 1.79 -9.74 23.44
N ARG A 521 0.85 -8.88 23.73
CA ARG A 521 0.75 -7.53 23.18
C ARG A 521 0.62 -6.54 24.33
N ARG A 522 1.35 -5.42 24.28
CA ARG A 522 1.20 -4.34 25.26
C ARG A 522 1.34 -2.98 24.62
N TYR A 523 0.47 -2.08 25.02
CA TYR A 523 0.52 -0.66 24.72
C TYR A 523 0.43 0.13 26.01
N THR A 524 1.34 1.08 26.18
CA THR A 524 1.33 2.04 27.29
C THR A 524 1.47 3.45 26.75
N ASP A 525 0.65 4.37 27.27
CA ASP A 525 0.73 5.79 26.96
C ASP A 525 0.52 6.59 28.25
N ALA A 526 1.62 7.18 28.72
CA ALA A 526 1.61 7.95 29.97
C ALA A 526 0.74 9.22 29.87
N ALA A 527 0.67 9.84 28.68
CA ALA A 527 -0.09 11.08 28.49
C ALA A 527 -1.60 10.84 28.61
N SER A 528 -2.10 9.78 28.00
CA SER A 528 -3.49 9.36 28.16
C SER A 528 -3.71 8.48 29.40
N GLY A 529 -2.65 7.97 30.03
CA GLY A 529 -2.69 6.97 31.10
C GLY A 529 -3.29 5.64 30.62
N THR A 530 -3.11 5.29 29.35
CA THR A 530 -3.54 4.01 28.80
C THR A 530 -2.49 2.94 29.11
N ASP A 531 -2.94 1.79 29.62
CA ASP A 531 -2.16 0.55 29.73
C ASP A 531 -3.07 -0.62 29.31
N SER A 532 -2.70 -1.28 28.24
CA SER A 532 -3.45 -2.41 27.68
C SER A 532 -2.51 -3.59 27.46
N PHE A 533 -2.80 -4.71 28.07
CA PHE A 533 -2.02 -5.94 27.97
C PHE A 533 -2.93 -7.10 27.56
N ALA A 534 -2.51 -7.82 26.52
CA ALA A 534 -3.27 -8.93 25.97
C ALA A 534 -2.38 -10.14 25.66
N LEU A 535 -2.94 -11.32 25.90
CA LEU A 535 -2.38 -12.62 25.52
C LEU A 535 -3.16 -13.16 24.34
N VAL A 536 -2.49 -13.46 23.25
CA VAL A 536 -3.13 -13.91 22.01
C VAL A 536 -2.62 -15.29 21.62
N THR A 537 -3.52 -16.19 21.24
CA THR A 537 -3.18 -17.43 20.54
C THR A 537 -4.11 -17.64 19.35
N VAL A 538 -3.56 -18.04 18.21
CA VAL A 538 -4.27 -18.28 16.95
C VAL A 538 -4.26 -19.79 16.66
N SER A 539 -5.43 -20.37 16.45
CA SER A 539 -5.68 -21.79 16.11
C SER A 539 -5.17 -22.79 17.13
N GLY A 540 -3.96 -22.64 17.63
CA GLY A 540 -3.31 -23.55 18.59
C GLY A 540 -3.53 -23.14 20.04
N GLY A 541 -3.18 -24.04 20.97
CA GLY A 541 -3.10 -23.74 22.40
C GLY A 541 -1.74 -23.06 22.74
N ALA A 542 -1.70 -22.42 23.91
CA ALA A 542 -0.50 -21.79 24.42
C ALA A 542 -0.41 -21.78 25.93
N THR A 543 0.80 -21.80 26.46
CA THR A 543 1.10 -21.52 27.87
C THR A 543 1.99 -20.28 27.94
N TYR A 544 1.56 -19.31 28.73
CA TYR A 544 2.24 -18.06 28.98
C TYR A 544 2.83 -18.08 30.38
N THR A 545 4.09 -17.74 30.51
CA THR A 545 4.80 -17.64 31.80
C THR A 545 5.39 -16.25 31.98
N GLY A 546 5.61 -15.85 33.24
CA GLY A 546 6.15 -14.52 33.55
C GLY A 546 5.18 -13.38 33.23
N ILE A 547 3.88 -13.64 33.22
CA ILE A 547 2.85 -12.63 32.97
C ILE A 547 2.37 -11.99 34.29
N PRO A 548 1.84 -10.75 34.23
CA PRO A 548 1.25 -10.10 35.41
C PRO A 548 0.14 -10.93 36.05
N ASN A 549 0.11 -10.96 37.38
CA ASN A 549 -1.04 -11.50 38.10
C ASN A 549 -2.25 -10.58 37.93
N GLY A 550 -3.44 -11.14 37.93
CA GLY A 550 -4.69 -10.42 37.78
C GLY A 550 -5.77 -11.26 37.08
N THR A 551 -6.85 -10.59 36.77
CA THR A 551 -7.98 -11.19 36.05
C THR A 551 -7.84 -10.90 34.55
N TYR A 552 -7.94 -11.94 33.74
CA TYR A 552 -7.89 -11.90 32.29
C TYR A 552 -9.23 -12.31 31.71
N THR A 553 -9.79 -11.50 30.82
CA THR A 553 -11.04 -11.81 30.13
C THR A 553 -10.83 -11.97 28.65
N ASP A 554 -11.27 -13.07 28.08
CA ASP A 554 -11.17 -13.33 26.65
C ASP A 554 -12.17 -12.48 25.86
N ALA A 555 -11.66 -11.62 24.97
CA ALA A 555 -12.49 -10.77 24.13
C ALA A 555 -13.37 -11.55 23.13
N VAL A 556 -13.05 -12.81 22.85
CA VAL A 556 -13.83 -13.64 21.92
C VAL A 556 -15.02 -14.32 22.62
N THR A 557 -14.79 -14.95 23.76
CA THR A 557 -15.79 -15.77 24.44
C THR A 557 -16.40 -15.11 25.69
N GLY A 558 -15.66 -14.18 26.30
CA GLY A 558 -15.97 -13.64 27.62
C GLY A 558 -15.49 -14.53 28.78
N ASP A 559 -14.78 -15.61 28.49
CA ASP A 559 -14.21 -16.47 29.54
C ASP A 559 -13.20 -15.68 30.39
N THR A 560 -13.24 -15.91 31.70
CA THR A 560 -12.42 -15.20 32.67
C THR A 560 -11.47 -16.15 33.38
N LYS A 561 -10.19 -15.76 33.45
CA LYS A 561 -9.14 -16.50 34.18
C LYS A 561 -8.48 -15.62 35.22
N VAL A 562 -8.25 -16.17 36.40
CA VAL A 562 -7.47 -15.50 37.45
C VAL A 562 -6.05 -16.09 37.45
N VAL A 563 -5.06 -15.20 37.27
CA VAL A 563 -3.64 -15.54 37.34
C VAL A 563 -3.09 -15.06 38.68
N SER A 564 -2.53 -15.98 39.46
CA SER A 564 -1.89 -15.69 40.75
C SER A 564 -0.42 -16.13 40.83
N GLY A 565 0.05 -16.91 39.88
CA GLY A 565 1.43 -17.42 39.80
C GLY A 565 2.14 -17.09 38.49
N GLY A 566 1.74 -16.02 37.81
CA GLY A 566 2.38 -15.56 36.58
C GLY A 566 2.26 -16.52 35.39
N THR A 567 1.33 -17.49 35.45
CA THR A 567 1.18 -18.48 34.37
C THR A 567 -0.30 -18.64 33.97
N LEU A 568 -0.55 -18.69 32.67
CA LEU A 568 -1.85 -18.97 32.08
C LEU A 568 -1.70 -19.98 30.93
N THR A 569 -2.50 -21.05 30.96
CA THR A 569 -2.62 -22.00 29.84
C THR A 569 -3.96 -21.81 29.15
N VAL A 570 -3.91 -21.67 27.83
CA VAL A 570 -5.07 -21.50 26.96
C VAL A 570 -5.16 -22.69 26.02
N PRO A 571 -6.28 -23.42 25.99
CA PRO A 571 -6.48 -24.57 25.09
C PRO A 571 -6.59 -24.07 23.64
N ALA A 572 -6.33 -24.96 22.68
CA ALA A 572 -6.43 -24.68 21.26
C ALA A 572 -7.87 -24.29 20.87
N PRO A 573 -8.09 -23.11 20.30
CA PRO A 573 -9.44 -22.69 19.89
C PRO A 573 -9.91 -23.32 18.58
N GLY A 574 -9.00 -23.90 17.79
CA GLY A 574 -9.30 -24.51 16.48
C GLY A 574 -8.91 -23.62 15.29
N LYS A 575 -8.83 -24.23 14.13
CA LYS A 575 -8.37 -23.60 12.87
C LYS A 575 -9.12 -22.29 12.57
N GLY A 576 -8.37 -21.21 12.37
CA GLY A 576 -8.89 -19.88 12.07
C GLY A 576 -9.51 -19.14 13.26
N ASN A 577 -9.72 -19.81 14.39
CA ASN A 577 -10.20 -19.20 15.64
C ASN A 577 -9.01 -18.63 16.44
N LEU A 578 -9.30 -17.79 17.42
CA LEU A 578 -8.29 -17.21 18.31
C LEU A 578 -8.84 -16.97 19.72
N ARG A 579 -7.94 -16.71 20.67
CA ARG A 579 -8.26 -16.16 21.98
C ARG A 579 -7.45 -14.89 22.23
N VAL A 580 -8.09 -13.92 22.85
CA VAL A 580 -7.49 -12.64 23.23
C VAL A 580 -7.84 -12.38 24.69
N TYR A 581 -6.99 -12.84 25.59
CA TYR A 581 -7.17 -12.62 27.03
C TYR A 581 -6.58 -11.26 27.42
N VAL A 582 -7.44 -10.32 27.75
CA VAL A 582 -7.06 -8.95 28.13
C VAL A 582 -7.00 -8.85 29.64
N LEU A 583 -5.90 -8.34 30.18
CA LEU A 583 -5.74 -8.07 31.61
C LEU A 583 -6.65 -6.92 32.02
N ASP A 584 -7.46 -7.15 33.06
CA ASP A 584 -8.29 -6.12 33.66
C ASP A 584 -7.45 -5.26 34.62
N LEU A 585 -7.18 -4.03 34.22
CA LEU A 585 -6.46 -3.03 35.01
C LEU A 585 -7.40 -1.99 35.62
N GLY A 586 -8.70 -2.15 35.44
CA GLY A 586 -9.74 -1.28 36.00
C GLY A 586 -9.90 0.06 35.28
N GLY A 587 -11.00 0.73 35.56
CA GLY A 587 -11.30 2.04 34.97
C GLY A 587 -11.31 1.99 33.43
N LYS A 588 -10.64 2.95 32.81
CA LYS A 588 -10.52 2.98 31.33
C LYS A 588 -9.64 1.87 30.74
N ASN A 589 -8.85 1.22 31.57
CA ASN A 589 -7.99 0.09 31.21
C ASN A 589 -8.62 -1.27 31.58
N ALA A 590 -9.92 -1.30 31.85
CA ALA A 590 -10.65 -2.53 32.12
C ALA A 590 -10.68 -3.43 30.87
N ALA A 591 -10.71 -4.73 31.10
CA ALA A 591 -10.92 -5.67 30.03
C ALA A 591 -12.30 -5.46 29.38
N PRO A 592 -12.41 -5.41 28.04
CA PRO A 592 -13.67 -5.06 27.39
C PRO A 592 -14.75 -6.14 27.50
N GLY A 593 -14.41 -7.33 28.00
CA GLY A 593 -15.30 -8.48 27.98
C GLY A 593 -15.48 -9.08 26.58
N LYS A 594 -16.56 -9.84 26.38
CA LYS A 594 -16.89 -10.42 25.08
C LYS A 594 -17.26 -9.34 24.07
N ILE A 595 -16.57 -9.33 22.92
CA ILE A 595 -16.80 -8.40 21.82
C ILE A 595 -17.54 -9.11 20.69
N GLY A 596 -18.64 -8.49 20.23
CA GLY A 596 -19.43 -9.00 19.11
C GLY A 596 -20.11 -10.34 19.38
N THR A 597 -20.72 -10.91 18.36
CA THR A 597 -21.40 -12.20 18.41
C THR A 597 -20.54 -13.32 17.84
N ALA A 598 -20.77 -14.55 18.28
CA ALA A 598 -20.09 -15.72 17.74
C ALA A 598 -20.29 -15.81 16.21
N GLY A 599 -19.21 -16.02 15.51
CA GLY A 599 -19.20 -16.13 14.06
C GLY A 599 -18.81 -17.54 13.58
N PRO A 600 -18.56 -17.70 12.30
CA PRO A 600 -18.13 -18.98 11.73
C PRO A 600 -16.85 -19.52 12.36
N TYR A 601 -15.91 -18.64 12.69
CA TYR A 601 -14.60 -18.96 13.24
C TYR A 601 -14.42 -18.52 14.70
N LEU A 602 -14.74 -17.29 15.04
CA LEU A 602 -14.60 -16.76 16.40
C LEU A 602 -15.77 -17.21 17.29
N LYS A 603 -15.55 -18.32 17.99
CA LYS A 603 -16.55 -19.01 18.82
C LYS A 603 -16.11 -19.07 20.27
#